data_fc47c6cbcd7a7382c7d2ce4c33500a55
#
_entry.id   fc47c6cbcd7a7382c7d2ce4c33500a55
#
_cell.length_a   1.000
_cell.length_b   1.000
_cell.length_c   1.000
_cell.angle_alpha   90.00
_cell.angle_beta   90.00
_cell.angle_gamma   90.00
#
_symmetry.space_group_name_H-M   'P 1'
#
loop_
_entity.id
_entity.type
_entity.pdbx_description
1 polymer ?
#
loop_
_entity_poly.entity_id
_entity_poly.type
_entity_poly.pdbx_seq_one_letter_code
_entity_poly.pdbx_strand_id
1 'polypeptide(L)'
;MNAQELILGRLLPVAAAIAVFWIVYRLLFTNSNRIKFNRFYILASIVIAFLLPFLGIIIGNGSPQMLSFKQNIFGEITLDEVIVAADANVNLSETATQHYNIWQVVVILYFIGVGISLLLLMFKLLKIFLLIVKSPKEKYGSYTAVFTGKEQGSFSFLNYAFFPDQSVDKEIVRHEISHISHRHSWDIVFVEVMMVLQWFNPFIYMLKRELQCVHEYQADRDVVDAGVNKRDYMMLILQQCTAVDFSRISNNFSLILTKKRIKMITMSEKTKGLWWRLLVTLPVLAVMLVANTNATAKEQLAENNSEAKILTDAIKDVSQSKDSIYENPEVMPVFPGGDAAMIEFLQKNMLYPENAKKKGITGKVYIGFVVEANGSITDVKVLRGFDKECDAEAVRLVKSMPKWKPGSDKGKPVRVSFVMPFNFKL
;
A
#
# COMPACT_ATOMS: atom_id res chain seq x y z
N MET A 1 -3.27 -11.81 -0.06
CA MET A 1 -2.28 -10.73 -0.25
C MET A 1 -0.99 -11.16 0.43
N ASN A 2 0.08 -11.34 -0.34
CA ASN A 2 1.37 -11.77 0.19
C ASN A 2 2.03 -10.62 0.98
N ALA A 3 2.89 -10.99 1.98
CA ALA A 3 3.60 -10.01 2.82
C ALA A 3 4.44 -9.01 1.99
N GLN A 4 5.07 -9.48 0.93
CA GLN A 4 5.83 -8.68 -0.02
C GLN A 4 4.94 -7.68 -0.77
N GLU A 5 3.78 -8.10 -1.25
CA GLU A 5 2.80 -7.26 -1.95
C GLU A 5 2.25 -6.14 -1.05
N LEU A 6 2.00 -6.40 0.24
CA LEU A 6 1.60 -5.38 1.20
C LEU A 6 2.64 -4.27 1.33
N ILE A 7 3.91 -4.63 1.47
CA ILE A 7 4.99 -3.68 1.74
C ILE A 7 5.38 -2.95 0.46
N LEU A 8 5.75 -3.67 -0.60
CA LEU A 8 6.25 -3.08 -1.84
C LEU A 8 5.12 -2.45 -2.66
N GLY A 9 3.96 -3.11 -2.76
CA GLY A 9 2.83 -2.65 -3.57
C GLY A 9 1.96 -1.59 -2.90
N ARG A 10 1.98 -1.45 -1.57
CA ARG A 10 1.09 -0.53 -0.85
C ARG A 10 1.81 0.48 0.02
N LEU A 11 2.61 0.02 0.98
CA LEU A 11 3.19 0.91 1.99
C LEU A 11 4.28 1.82 1.45
N LEU A 12 5.18 1.29 0.63
CA LEU A 12 6.28 2.08 0.05
C LEU A 12 5.81 3.12 -0.97
N PRO A 13 4.88 2.86 -1.90
CA PRO A 13 4.34 3.89 -2.78
C PRO A 13 3.67 5.03 -2.02
N VAL A 14 2.90 4.74 -0.95
CA VAL A 14 2.33 5.79 -0.08
C VAL A 14 3.44 6.62 0.56
N ALA A 15 4.49 5.96 1.10
CA ALA A 15 5.60 6.67 1.73
C ALA A 15 6.34 7.57 0.74
N ALA A 16 6.60 7.08 -0.48
CA ALA A 16 7.22 7.85 -1.54
C ALA A 16 6.35 9.03 -1.99
N ALA A 17 5.03 8.82 -2.12
CA ALA A 17 4.09 9.88 -2.45
C ALA A 17 4.09 11.01 -1.42
N ILE A 18 4.04 10.67 -0.13
CA ILE A 18 4.13 11.65 0.97
C ILE A 18 5.44 12.43 0.90
N ALA A 19 6.57 11.76 0.62
CA ALA A 19 7.87 12.40 0.47
C ALA A 19 7.88 13.43 -0.68
N VAL A 20 7.37 13.04 -1.85
CA VAL A 20 7.27 13.94 -3.02
C VAL A 20 6.36 15.13 -2.72
N PHE A 21 5.17 14.92 -2.14
CA PHE A 21 4.28 16.01 -1.77
C PHE A 21 4.90 16.96 -0.75
N TRP A 22 5.67 16.44 0.21
CA TRP A 22 6.41 17.27 1.15
C TRP A 22 7.49 18.12 0.44
N ILE A 23 8.26 17.53 -0.49
CA ILE A 23 9.27 18.25 -1.29
C ILE A 23 8.61 19.38 -2.09
N VAL A 24 7.52 19.07 -2.79
CA VAL A 24 6.76 20.07 -3.57
C VAL A 24 6.23 21.18 -2.66
N TYR A 25 5.66 20.85 -1.50
CA TYR A 25 5.22 21.84 -0.52
C TYR A 25 6.40 22.74 -0.08
N ARG A 26 7.51 22.12 0.26
CA ARG A 26 8.71 22.82 0.73
C ARG A 26 9.27 23.81 -0.29
N LEU A 27 9.30 23.42 -1.56
CA LEU A 27 9.83 24.25 -2.65
C LEU A 27 8.87 25.36 -3.07
N LEU A 28 7.57 25.07 -3.15
CA LEU A 28 6.62 25.98 -3.79
C LEU A 28 5.77 26.77 -2.80
N PHE A 29 5.43 26.23 -1.63
CA PHE A 29 4.39 26.78 -0.77
C PHE A 29 4.86 27.29 0.58
N THR A 30 6.02 26.89 1.10
CA THR A 30 6.54 27.30 2.43
C THR A 30 6.57 28.81 2.65
N ASN A 31 6.88 29.58 1.61
CA ASN A 31 6.95 31.06 1.67
C ASN A 31 5.66 31.74 1.10
N SER A 32 4.58 30.98 0.95
CA SER A 32 3.31 31.50 0.46
C SER A 32 2.44 32.00 1.62
N ASN A 33 1.92 33.22 1.52
CA ASN A 33 0.99 33.80 2.48
C ASN A 33 -0.48 33.32 2.30
N ARG A 34 -0.70 32.25 1.52
CA ARG A 34 -2.02 31.65 1.24
C ARG A 34 -2.32 30.56 2.26
N ILE A 35 -2.59 30.95 3.49
CA ILE A 35 -2.75 30.05 4.66
C ILE A 35 -3.81 28.96 4.42
N LYS A 36 -5.03 29.35 3.96
CA LYS A 36 -6.14 28.41 3.71
C LYS A 36 -5.78 27.40 2.61
N PHE A 37 -5.09 27.83 1.55
CA PHE A 37 -4.64 26.95 0.48
C PHE A 37 -3.54 25.99 0.95
N ASN A 38 -2.57 26.45 1.72
CA ASN A 38 -1.50 25.63 2.28
C ASN A 38 -2.06 24.51 3.17
N ARG A 39 -3.05 24.83 4.03
CA ARG A 39 -3.79 23.86 4.84
C ARG A 39 -4.45 22.79 3.98
N PHE A 40 -5.24 23.23 2.98
CA PHE A 40 -5.91 22.31 2.05
C PHE A 40 -4.92 21.42 1.30
N TYR A 41 -3.83 22.00 0.78
CA TYR A 41 -2.80 21.25 0.06
C TYR A 41 -2.21 20.12 0.91
N ILE A 42 -1.82 20.40 2.17
CA ILE A 42 -1.20 19.40 3.05
C ILE A 42 -2.19 18.26 3.33
N LEU A 43 -3.44 18.58 3.69
CA LEU A 43 -4.45 17.56 3.98
C LEU A 43 -4.80 16.74 2.74
N ALA A 44 -5.04 17.40 1.60
CA ALA A 44 -5.32 16.73 0.34
C ALA A 44 -4.17 15.83 -0.13
N SER A 45 -2.92 16.27 0.04
CA SER A 45 -1.74 15.48 -0.35
C SER A 45 -1.63 14.17 0.43
N ILE A 46 -1.96 14.18 1.72
CA ILE A 46 -2.00 12.95 2.54
C ILE A 46 -3.10 12.02 2.05
N VAL A 47 -4.33 12.53 1.84
CA VAL A 47 -5.44 11.73 1.31
C VAL A 47 -5.10 11.12 -0.03
N ILE A 48 -4.59 11.92 -0.97
CA ILE A 48 -4.20 11.47 -2.31
C ILE A 48 -3.10 10.40 -2.23
N ALA A 49 -2.08 10.59 -1.38
CA ALA A 49 -1.02 9.60 -1.20
C ALA A 49 -1.55 8.23 -0.78
N PHE A 50 -2.52 8.19 0.13
CA PHE A 50 -3.14 6.94 0.57
C PHE A 50 -4.09 6.32 -0.48
N LEU A 51 -4.71 7.14 -1.34
CA LEU A 51 -5.57 6.66 -2.43
C LEU A 51 -4.79 6.16 -3.66
N LEU A 52 -3.58 6.65 -3.88
CA LEU A 52 -2.74 6.34 -5.04
C LEU A 52 -2.61 4.84 -5.35
N PRO A 53 -2.31 3.94 -4.39
CA PRO A 53 -2.18 2.50 -4.66
C PRO A 53 -3.49 1.85 -5.13
N PHE A 54 -4.64 2.40 -4.74
CA PHE A 54 -5.95 1.89 -5.15
C PHE A 54 -6.35 2.35 -6.55
N LEU A 55 -5.97 3.57 -6.93
CA LEU A 55 -6.20 4.10 -8.27
C LEU A 55 -5.46 3.30 -9.35
N GLY A 56 -4.24 2.82 -9.07
CA GLY A 56 -3.48 1.95 -9.97
C GLY A 56 -4.22 0.66 -10.33
N ILE A 57 -4.95 0.08 -9.39
CA ILE A 57 -5.75 -1.14 -9.61
C ILE A 57 -6.96 -0.83 -10.52
N ILE A 58 -7.64 0.29 -10.27
CA ILE A 58 -8.84 0.68 -11.03
C ILE A 58 -8.48 1.00 -12.50
N ILE A 59 -7.36 1.68 -12.71
CA ILE A 59 -6.90 2.07 -14.06
C ILE A 59 -6.26 0.88 -14.78
N GLY A 60 -5.50 0.03 -14.08
CA GLY A 60 -4.81 -1.14 -14.66
C GLY A 60 -5.75 -2.27 -15.09
N ASN A 61 -6.87 -2.46 -14.41
CA ASN A 61 -7.85 -3.50 -14.74
C ASN A 61 -8.85 -3.08 -15.84
N GLY A 62 -8.81 -1.84 -16.31
CA GLY A 62 -9.85 -1.25 -17.16
C GLY A 62 -9.56 -1.18 -18.66
N SER A 63 -8.43 -1.71 -19.18
CA SER A 63 -8.15 -1.67 -20.61
C SER A 63 -8.52 -3.00 -21.31
N PRO A 64 -9.64 -3.04 -22.08
CA PRO A 64 -10.02 -4.21 -22.88
C PRO A 64 -8.96 -4.61 -23.92
N GLN A 65 -8.06 -3.69 -24.27
CA GLN A 65 -6.97 -3.90 -25.23
C GLN A 65 -5.85 -4.83 -24.70
N MET A 66 -5.64 -4.94 -23.39
CA MET A 66 -4.68 -5.90 -22.84
C MET A 66 -5.20 -7.34 -22.82
N LEU A 67 -6.50 -7.55 -22.69
CA LEU A 67 -7.12 -8.88 -22.80
C LEU A 67 -7.06 -9.41 -24.23
N SER A 68 -7.28 -8.55 -25.23
CA SER A 68 -7.21 -8.95 -26.65
C SER A 68 -5.77 -9.18 -27.14
N PHE A 69 -4.78 -8.50 -26.55
CA PHE A 69 -3.36 -8.74 -26.86
C PHE A 69 -2.86 -10.07 -26.30
N LYS A 70 -3.36 -10.50 -25.15
CA LYS A 70 -3.10 -11.82 -24.55
C LYS A 70 -3.65 -12.96 -25.43
N GLN A 71 -4.82 -12.78 -26.02
CA GLN A 71 -5.47 -13.78 -26.89
C GLN A 71 -4.83 -13.93 -28.25
N ASN A 72 -4.14 -12.90 -28.77
CA ASN A 72 -3.61 -12.90 -30.15
C ASN A 72 -2.12 -13.34 -30.26
N ILE A 73 -1.33 -13.35 -29.20
CA ILE A 73 0.09 -13.73 -29.24
C ILE A 73 0.33 -15.15 -28.74
N PHE A 74 -0.47 -15.58 -27.80
CA PHE A 74 -0.46 -16.96 -27.34
C PHE A 74 -1.78 -17.57 -27.73
N GLY A 75 -1.76 -18.46 -28.73
CA GLY A 75 -2.84 -19.40 -28.95
C GLY A 75 -2.90 -20.33 -27.73
N GLU A 76 -3.31 -19.79 -26.61
CA GLU A 76 -3.50 -20.53 -25.38
C GLU A 76 -4.69 -21.45 -25.57
N ILE A 77 -4.42 -22.74 -25.77
CA ILE A 77 -5.33 -23.75 -25.28
C ILE A 77 -5.15 -23.70 -23.75
N THR A 78 -5.86 -22.81 -23.09
CA THR A 78 -6.06 -22.88 -21.65
C THR A 78 -6.97 -24.07 -21.42
N LEU A 79 -6.37 -25.22 -21.19
CA LEU A 79 -7.07 -26.31 -20.52
C LEU A 79 -7.47 -25.77 -19.17
N ASP A 80 -8.76 -25.89 -18.81
CA ASP A 80 -9.25 -25.49 -17.50
C ASP A 80 -8.37 -26.11 -16.43
N GLU A 81 -7.92 -25.28 -15.50
CA GLU A 81 -7.00 -25.70 -14.43
C GLU A 81 -7.65 -26.78 -13.57
N VAL A 82 -7.03 -27.97 -13.54
CA VAL A 82 -7.53 -29.08 -12.72
C VAL A 82 -7.25 -28.75 -11.24
N ILE A 83 -8.30 -28.39 -10.52
CA ILE A 83 -8.20 -28.12 -9.07
C ILE A 83 -8.40 -29.42 -8.31
N VAL A 84 -7.37 -29.86 -7.59
CA VAL A 84 -7.45 -30.97 -6.65
C VAL A 84 -7.79 -30.42 -5.27
N ALA A 85 -9.03 -30.65 -4.82
CA ALA A 85 -9.46 -30.34 -3.48
C ALA A 85 -9.24 -31.56 -2.56
N ALA A 86 -8.56 -31.35 -1.43
CA ALA A 86 -8.50 -32.36 -0.37
C ALA A 86 -9.72 -32.24 0.53
N ASP A 87 -10.44 -33.34 0.79
CA ASP A 87 -11.54 -33.36 1.74
C ASP A 87 -11.09 -32.85 3.11
N ALA A 88 -11.87 -31.91 3.65
CA ALA A 88 -11.52 -31.17 4.86
C ALA A 88 -11.81 -31.99 6.14
N ASN A 89 -11.02 -33.02 6.42
CA ASN A 89 -11.02 -33.71 7.73
C ASN A 89 -9.61 -34.22 8.08
N VAL A 90 -8.72 -33.34 8.51
CA VAL A 90 -7.47 -33.76 9.17
C VAL A 90 -7.21 -32.87 10.38
N ASN A 91 -7.22 -33.48 11.56
CA ASN A 91 -6.76 -32.87 12.81
C ASN A 91 -5.27 -32.48 12.69
N LEU A 92 -5.02 -31.17 12.75
CA LEU A 92 -3.68 -30.59 12.76
C LEU A 92 -3.06 -30.75 14.15
N SER A 93 -2.23 -31.76 14.32
CA SER A 93 -1.27 -31.82 15.41
C SER A 93 0.04 -32.44 14.91
N GLU A 94 0.86 -31.61 14.30
CA GLU A 94 2.33 -31.83 14.24
C GLU A 94 3.00 -30.49 13.99
N THR A 95 3.99 -30.19 14.84
CA THR A 95 4.86 -29.01 14.83
C THR A 95 5.66 -28.93 13.53
N ALA A 96 5.12 -28.23 12.55
CA ALA A 96 5.87 -27.84 11.37
C ALA A 96 6.88 -26.75 11.79
N THR A 97 8.15 -27.00 11.65
CA THR A 97 9.21 -25.96 11.66
C THR A 97 8.90 -25.01 10.51
N GLN A 98 8.16 -23.95 10.79
CA GLN A 98 7.87 -22.91 9.83
C GLN A 98 9.17 -22.16 9.50
N HIS A 99 9.68 -22.35 8.30
CA HIS A 99 10.66 -21.44 7.72
C HIS A 99 9.96 -20.08 7.50
N TYR A 100 10.13 -19.17 8.44
CA TYR A 100 9.62 -17.81 8.29
C TYR A 100 10.32 -17.13 7.11
N ASN A 101 9.54 -16.77 6.10
CA ASN A 101 10.03 -15.92 5.04
C ASN A 101 10.36 -14.54 5.63
N ILE A 102 11.50 -13.94 5.26
CA ILE A 102 11.93 -12.62 5.74
C ILE A 102 10.81 -11.56 5.63
N TRP A 103 9.97 -11.64 4.61
CA TRP A 103 8.83 -10.75 4.42
C TRP A 103 7.75 -10.90 5.49
N GLN A 104 7.54 -12.10 6.03
CA GLN A 104 6.62 -12.31 7.15
C GLN A 104 7.14 -11.63 8.42
N VAL A 105 8.45 -11.73 8.69
CA VAL A 105 9.09 -11.04 9.81
C VAL A 105 8.94 -9.52 9.68
N VAL A 106 9.17 -8.96 8.49
CA VAL A 106 9.03 -7.51 8.24
C VAL A 106 7.57 -7.06 8.44
N VAL A 107 6.57 -7.85 8.01
CA VAL A 107 5.15 -7.54 8.26
C VAL A 107 4.82 -7.58 9.75
N ILE A 108 5.32 -8.58 10.49
CA ILE A 108 5.12 -8.64 11.94
C ILE A 108 5.71 -7.41 12.62
N LEU A 109 6.94 -7.02 12.28
CA LEU A 109 7.59 -5.81 12.80
C LEU A 109 6.79 -4.55 12.45
N TYR A 110 6.24 -4.46 11.24
CA TYR A 110 5.38 -3.35 10.85
C TYR A 110 4.13 -3.26 11.75
N PHE A 111 3.42 -4.36 11.99
CA PHE A 111 2.24 -4.35 12.85
C PHE A 111 2.56 -4.08 14.33
N ILE A 112 3.71 -4.52 14.82
CA ILE A 112 4.22 -4.16 16.16
C ILE A 112 4.39 -2.62 16.23
N GLY A 113 5.02 -2.01 15.22
CA GLY A 113 5.19 -0.56 15.16
C GLY A 113 3.86 0.21 15.09
N VAL A 114 2.89 -0.30 14.33
CA VAL A 114 1.51 0.23 14.29
C VAL A 114 0.88 0.15 15.68
N GLY A 115 0.99 -1.00 16.36
CA GLY A 115 0.45 -1.20 17.71
C GLY A 115 1.05 -0.22 18.72
N ILE A 116 2.38 -0.07 18.74
CA ILE A 116 3.07 0.89 19.60
C ILE A 116 2.63 2.32 19.30
N SER A 117 2.57 2.71 18.02
CA SER A 117 2.14 4.05 17.61
C SER A 117 0.70 4.35 18.00
N LEU A 118 -0.20 3.36 17.88
CA LEU A 118 -1.59 3.47 18.30
C LEU A 118 -1.70 3.64 19.82
N LEU A 119 -0.94 2.87 20.60
CA LEU A 119 -0.91 2.99 22.06
C LEU A 119 -0.41 4.37 22.49
N LEU A 120 0.63 4.90 21.84
CA LEU A 120 1.13 6.26 22.10
C LEU A 120 0.08 7.33 21.78
N LEU A 121 -0.66 7.18 20.68
CA LEU A 121 -1.77 8.08 20.32
C LEU A 121 -2.88 8.02 21.38
N MET A 122 -3.30 6.82 21.77
CA MET A 122 -4.33 6.62 22.80
C MET A 122 -3.90 7.23 24.15
N PHE A 123 -2.62 7.07 24.52
CA PHE A 123 -2.09 7.67 25.73
C PHE A 123 -2.10 9.21 25.70
N LYS A 124 -1.78 9.84 24.54
CA LYS A 124 -1.89 11.29 24.37
C LYS A 124 -3.34 11.77 24.55
N LEU A 125 -4.29 11.09 23.90
CA LEU A 125 -5.71 11.43 23.99
C LEU A 125 -6.26 11.23 25.42
N LEU A 126 -5.85 10.15 26.08
CA LEU A 126 -6.21 9.88 27.47
C LEU A 126 -5.72 10.97 28.42
N LYS A 127 -4.47 11.45 28.26
CA LYS A 127 -3.96 12.59 29.04
C LYS A 127 -4.83 13.84 28.90
N ILE A 128 -5.22 14.20 27.66
CA ILE A 128 -6.10 15.35 27.42
C ILE A 128 -7.47 15.10 28.04
N PHE A 129 -8.04 13.91 27.89
CA PHE A 129 -9.31 13.54 28.50
C PHE A 129 -9.27 13.65 30.03
N LEU A 130 -8.25 13.10 30.67
CA LEU A 130 -8.07 13.18 32.13
C LEU A 130 -7.92 14.64 32.58
N LEU A 131 -7.26 15.48 31.80
CA LEU A 131 -7.11 16.90 32.09
C LEU A 131 -8.48 17.60 32.05
N ILE A 132 -9.32 17.30 31.03
CA ILE A 132 -10.69 17.82 30.93
C ILE A 132 -11.53 17.40 32.15
N VAL A 133 -11.41 16.13 32.59
CA VAL A 133 -12.23 15.61 33.70
C VAL A 133 -11.82 16.21 35.03
N LYS A 134 -10.52 16.36 35.28
CA LYS A 134 -9.97 16.77 36.59
C LYS A 134 -9.94 18.28 36.84
N SER A 135 -9.91 19.09 35.77
CA SER A 135 -9.73 20.54 35.90
C SER A 135 -11.07 21.28 36.02
N PRO A 136 -11.13 22.41 36.74
CA PRO A 136 -12.24 23.32 36.75
C PRO A 136 -12.56 23.83 35.33
N LYS A 137 -13.83 23.99 35.00
CA LYS A 137 -14.27 24.38 33.67
C LYS A 137 -15.45 25.32 33.69
N GLU A 138 -15.45 26.24 32.75
CA GLU A 138 -16.53 27.19 32.54
C GLU A 138 -16.97 27.18 31.07
N LYS A 139 -18.27 27.24 30.81
CA LYS A 139 -18.81 27.21 29.45
C LYS A 139 -19.03 28.60 28.92
N TYR A 140 -18.45 28.94 27.77
CA TYR A 140 -18.57 30.20 27.07
C TYR A 140 -19.19 29.97 25.69
N GLY A 141 -20.49 29.98 25.55
CA GLY A 141 -21.18 29.86 24.25
C GLY A 141 -20.65 28.69 23.38
N SER A 142 -19.72 29.00 22.50
CA SER A 142 -19.17 28.04 21.50
C SER A 142 -18.02 27.18 22.00
N TYR A 143 -17.42 27.48 23.16
CA TYR A 143 -16.29 26.71 23.70
C TYR A 143 -16.41 26.55 25.22
N THR A 144 -15.61 25.63 25.76
CA THR A 144 -15.49 25.44 27.22
C THR A 144 -14.04 25.75 27.63
N ALA A 145 -13.89 26.74 28.52
CA ALA A 145 -12.59 27.02 29.14
C ALA A 145 -12.31 26.00 30.23
N VAL A 146 -11.06 25.51 30.27
CA VAL A 146 -10.53 24.56 31.26
C VAL A 146 -9.33 25.19 31.92
N PHE A 147 -9.32 25.30 33.24
CA PHE A 147 -8.25 25.96 34.00
C PHE A 147 -7.30 24.89 34.57
N THR A 148 -6.07 24.84 34.02
CA THR A 148 -5.12 23.74 34.27
C THR A 148 -4.08 24.03 35.33
N GLY A 149 -4.01 25.30 35.83
CA GLY A 149 -2.96 25.76 36.73
C GLY A 149 -1.73 26.31 35.99
N LYS A 150 -0.86 27.00 36.72
CA LYS A 150 0.23 27.83 36.16
C LYS A 150 1.35 27.07 35.45
N GLU A 151 1.42 25.75 35.55
CA GLU A 151 2.52 24.95 34.98
C GLU A 151 2.34 24.67 33.47
N GLN A 152 1.17 24.92 32.92
CA GLN A 152 0.86 24.61 31.52
C GLN A 152 0.55 25.90 30.73
N GLY A 153 1.10 26.00 29.52
CA GLY A 153 0.75 27.08 28.60
C GLY A 153 -0.69 26.94 28.07
N SER A 154 -1.21 28.01 27.46
CA SER A 154 -2.50 27.96 26.79
C SER A 154 -2.46 27.08 25.54
N PHE A 155 -3.50 26.29 25.33
CA PHE A 155 -3.70 25.49 24.11
C PHE A 155 -5.18 25.14 23.95
N SER A 156 -5.57 24.66 22.76
CA SER A 156 -6.94 24.24 22.47
C SER A 156 -7.01 22.83 21.92
N PHE A 157 -8.09 22.11 22.24
CA PHE A 157 -8.39 20.79 21.68
C PHE A 157 -9.91 20.60 21.53
N LEU A 158 -10.33 20.29 20.32
CA LEU A 158 -11.75 20.22 19.92
C LEU A 158 -12.50 21.51 20.31
N ASN A 159 -13.44 21.44 21.24
CA ASN A 159 -14.23 22.57 21.74
C ASN A 159 -13.75 23.07 23.11
N TYR A 160 -12.59 22.62 23.58
CA TYR A 160 -12.00 23.01 24.85
C TYR A 160 -10.80 23.93 24.65
N ALA A 161 -10.77 25.05 25.35
CA ALA A 161 -9.62 25.94 25.46
C ALA A 161 -9.03 25.82 26.85
N PHE A 162 -7.75 25.52 26.92
CA PHE A 162 -7.04 25.30 28.18
C PHE A 162 -6.22 26.54 28.52
N PHE A 163 -6.38 27.03 29.73
CA PHE A 163 -5.69 28.23 30.24
C PHE A 163 -5.03 27.95 31.59
N PRO A 164 -3.88 28.59 31.90
CA PRO A 164 -3.24 28.44 33.20
C PRO A 164 -4.13 28.97 34.35
N ASP A 165 -4.77 30.11 34.14
CA ASP A 165 -5.70 30.76 35.10
C ASP A 165 -6.71 31.64 34.37
N GLN A 166 -7.53 32.41 35.14
CA GLN A 166 -8.55 33.32 34.58
C GLN A 166 -7.95 34.66 34.12
N SER A 167 -6.70 34.95 34.41
CA SER A 167 -6.03 36.24 34.15
C SER A 167 -5.28 36.29 32.81
N VAL A 168 -5.64 35.42 31.87
CA VAL A 168 -4.98 35.33 30.55
C VAL A 168 -5.36 36.49 29.65
N ASP A 169 -4.38 37.02 28.90
CA ASP A 169 -4.56 38.09 27.94
C ASP A 169 -5.66 37.78 26.91
N LYS A 170 -6.48 38.75 26.58
CA LYS A 170 -7.59 38.58 25.63
C LYS A 170 -7.14 38.16 24.25
N GLU A 171 -5.95 38.55 23.86
CA GLU A 171 -5.30 38.18 22.59
C GLU A 171 -4.97 36.69 22.54
N ILE A 172 -4.51 36.10 23.63
CA ILE A 172 -4.25 34.68 23.79
C ILE A 172 -5.56 33.90 23.73
N VAL A 173 -6.58 34.36 24.48
CA VAL A 173 -7.91 33.74 24.45
C VAL A 173 -8.47 33.73 23.01
N ARG A 174 -8.35 34.86 22.29
CA ARG A 174 -8.80 34.94 20.88
C ARG A 174 -8.02 34.00 19.96
N HIS A 175 -6.72 33.86 20.17
CA HIS A 175 -5.87 32.93 19.43
C HIS A 175 -6.36 31.48 19.61
N GLU A 176 -6.62 31.05 20.84
CA GLU A 176 -7.13 29.70 21.13
C GLU A 176 -8.56 29.47 20.58
N ILE A 177 -9.42 30.48 20.64
CA ILE A 177 -10.76 30.41 20.03
C ILE A 177 -10.66 30.27 18.51
N SER A 178 -9.67 30.88 17.85
CA SER A 178 -9.45 30.71 16.42
C SER A 178 -9.15 29.26 16.06
N HIS A 179 -8.30 28.55 16.84
CA HIS A 179 -8.05 27.14 16.65
C HIS A 179 -9.35 26.29 16.75
N ILE A 180 -10.21 26.60 17.68
CA ILE A 180 -11.51 25.92 17.86
C ILE A 180 -12.44 26.21 16.67
N SER A 181 -12.56 27.47 16.27
CA SER A 181 -13.47 27.90 15.19
C SER A 181 -13.08 27.28 13.84
N HIS A 182 -11.80 27.16 13.56
CA HIS A 182 -11.26 26.54 12.36
C HIS A 182 -11.13 25.01 12.47
N ARG A 183 -11.47 24.40 13.60
CA ARG A 183 -11.42 22.96 13.85
C ARG A 183 -10.02 22.35 13.61
N HIS A 184 -8.96 23.06 13.98
CA HIS A 184 -7.57 22.64 13.77
C HIS A 184 -7.27 21.29 14.45
N SER A 185 -7.93 20.98 15.57
CA SER A 185 -7.76 19.71 16.29
C SER A 185 -8.14 18.51 15.42
N TRP A 186 -9.17 18.62 14.56
CA TRP A 186 -9.58 17.54 13.68
C TRP A 186 -8.53 17.23 12.63
N ASP A 187 -7.87 18.24 12.07
CA ASP A 187 -6.78 18.06 11.14
C ASP A 187 -5.61 17.29 11.79
N ILE A 188 -5.27 17.71 13.04
CA ILE A 188 -4.17 17.07 13.77
C ILE A 188 -4.50 15.62 14.11
N VAL A 189 -5.73 15.34 14.58
CA VAL A 189 -6.18 13.95 14.87
C VAL A 189 -6.15 13.11 13.59
N PHE A 190 -6.64 13.65 12.47
CA PHE A 190 -6.57 12.97 11.18
C PHE A 190 -5.13 12.61 10.79
N VAL A 191 -4.21 13.57 10.87
CA VAL A 191 -2.81 13.31 10.53
C VAL A 191 -2.16 12.33 11.51
N GLU A 192 -2.46 12.40 12.82
CA GLU A 192 -1.99 11.42 13.81
C GLU A 192 -2.44 10.00 13.48
N VAL A 193 -3.69 9.81 13.04
CA VAL A 193 -4.18 8.49 12.59
C VAL A 193 -3.42 8.01 11.35
N MET A 194 -3.17 8.88 10.37
CA MET A 194 -2.37 8.53 9.20
C MET A 194 -0.91 8.21 9.56
N MET A 195 -0.36 8.90 10.57
CA MET A 195 0.98 8.61 11.12
C MET A 195 1.07 7.24 11.78
N VAL A 196 0.01 6.73 12.40
CA VAL A 196 -0.01 5.36 12.94
C VAL A 196 0.24 4.34 11.84
N LEU A 197 -0.36 4.52 10.65
CA LEU A 197 -0.17 3.63 9.50
C LEU A 197 1.20 3.80 8.82
N GLN A 198 1.75 5.00 8.87
CA GLN A 198 3.04 5.37 8.24
C GLN A 198 4.10 5.75 9.30
N TRP A 199 4.09 5.05 10.46
CA TRP A 199 4.94 5.35 11.61
C TRP A 199 6.44 5.41 11.28
N PHE A 200 6.89 4.64 10.30
CA PHE A 200 8.28 4.56 9.83
C PHE A 200 8.65 5.69 8.86
N ASN A 201 7.69 6.49 8.36
CA ASN A 201 7.90 7.50 7.32
C ASN A 201 8.20 8.87 7.94
N PRO A 202 9.43 9.41 7.84
CA PRO A 202 9.77 10.72 8.44
C PRO A 202 9.03 11.90 7.79
N PHE A 203 8.63 11.78 6.51
CA PHE A 203 8.02 12.88 5.78
C PHE A 203 6.60 13.21 6.24
N ILE A 204 5.83 12.25 6.78
CA ILE A 204 4.52 12.55 7.35
C ILE A 204 4.65 13.37 8.64
N TYR A 205 5.70 13.16 9.45
CA TYR A 205 6.00 13.98 10.62
C TYR A 205 6.38 15.41 10.20
N MET A 206 7.12 15.54 9.10
CA MET A 206 7.48 16.85 8.54
C MET A 206 6.25 17.58 8.00
N LEU A 207 5.32 16.89 7.29
CA LEU A 207 4.04 17.47 6.86
C LEU A 207 3.18 17.91 8.03
N LYS A 208 3.05 17.10 9.07
CA LYS A 208 2.35 17.47 10.31
C LYS A 208 2.89 18.75 10.89
N ARG A 209 4.22 18.88 10.98
CA ARG A 209 4.88 20.08 11.50
C ARG A 209 4.58 21.33 10.65
N GLU A 210 4.61 21.21 9.34
CA GLU A 210 4.22 22.33 8.46
C GLU A 210 2.72 22.68 8.60
N LEU A 211 1.85 21.67 8.79
CA LEU A 211 0.43 21.89 9.07
C LEU A 211 0.23 22.66 10.39
N GLN A 212 0.94 22.29 11.43
CA GLN A 212 0.92 23.03 12.71
C GLN A 212 1.36 24.49 12.51
N CYS A 213 2.44 24.75 11.74
CA CYS A 213 2.83 26.12 11.41
C CYS A 213 1.72 26.89 10.69
N VAL A 214 1.02 26.24 9.75
CA VAL A 214 -0.10 26.86 9.00
C VAL A 214 -1.28 27.18 9.93
N HIS A 215 -1.57 26.32 10.91
CA HIS A 215 -2.59 26.58 11.93
C HIS A 215 -2.24 27.80 12.79
N GLU A 216 -0.97 27.91 13.22
CA GLU A 216 -0.50 29.08 13.97
C GLU A 216 -0.64 30.36 13.14
N TYR A 217 -0.27 30.34 11.86
CA TYR A 217 -0.40 31.51 10.98
C TYR A 217 -1.87 31.93 10.79
N GLN A 218 -2.79 30.96 10.76
CA GLN A 218 -4.22 31.23 10.65
C GLN A 218 -4.76 31.89 11.92
N ALA A 219 -4.41 31.34 13.09
CA ALA A 219 -4.82 31.89 14.37
C ALA A 219 -4.23 33.29 14.61
N ASP A 220 -2.94 33.51 14.30
CA ASP A 220 -2.31 34.81 14.38
C ASP A 220 -2.98 35.84 13.48
N ARG A 221 -3.37 35.46 12.27
CA ARG A 221 -4.07 36.32 11.34
C ARG A 221 -5.43 36.77 11.88
N ASP A 222 -6.22 35.87 12.44
CA ASP A 222 -7.53 36.18 13.01
C ASP A 222 -7.43 37.18 14.18
N VAL A 223 -6.36 37.05 14.98
CA VAL A 223 -6.10 38.05 16.07
C VAL A 223 -5.76 39.41 15.50
N VAL A 224 -4.93 39.49 14.47
CA VAL A 224 -4.56 40.74 13.82
C VAL A 224 -5.72 41.36 13.05
N ASP A 225 -6.49 40.54 12.32
CA ASP A 225 -7.67 41.01 11.56
C ASP A 225 -8.79 41.52 12.46
N ALA A 226 -8.81 41.07 13.73
CA ALA A 226 -9.72 41.63 14.75
C ALA A 226 -9.29 43.00 15.32
N GLY A 227 -8.26 43.64 14.73
CA GLY A 227 -7.85 45.01 15.06
C GLY A 227 -6.80 45.12 16.15
N VAL A 228 -6.19 44.01 16.58
CA VAL A 228 -5.06 44.02 17.54
C VAL A 228 -3.83 44.64 16.90
N ASN A 229 -3.12 45.50 17.64
CA ASN A 229 -1.85 46.08 17.16
C ASN A 229 -0.80 44.98 16.90
N LYS A 230 -0.31 44.90 15.67
CA LYS A 230 0.68 43.88 15.27
C LYS A 230 1.92 43.87 16.13
N ARG A 231 2.41 45.06 16.53
CA ARG A 231 3.64 45.17 17.33
C ARG A 231 3.44 44.60 18.74
N ASP A 232 2.32 44.97 19.38
CA ASP A 232 2.03 44.50 20.72
C ASP A 232 1.79 43.00 20.77
N TYR A 233 1.07 42.49 19.75
CA TYR A 233 0.85 41.07 19.61
C TYR A 233 2.12 40.27 19.34
N MET A 234 3.04 40.78 18.50
CA MET A 234 4.35 40.14 18.29
C MET A 234 5.20 40.12 19.58
N MET A 235 5.13 41.17 20.39
CA MET A 235 5.81 41.20 21.70
C MET A 235 5.22 40.17 22.66
N LEU A 236 3.87 40.01 22.67
CA LEU A 236 3.21 38.98 23.46
C LEU A 236 3.66 37.56 23.06
N ILE A 237 3.74 37.26 21.77
CA ILE A 237 4.26 35.97 21.25
C ILE A 237 5.70 35.73 21.70
N LEU A 238 6.56 36.76 21.68
CA LEU A 238 7.93 36.68 22.13
C LEU A 238 8.03 36.44 23.63
N GLN A 239 7.22 37.12 24.43
CA GLN A 239 7.16 36.94 25.90
C GLN A 239 6.76 35.50 26.26
N GLN A 240 5.76 34.92 25.58
CA GLN A 240 5.37 33.52 25.78
C GLN A 240 6.52 32.55 25.50
N CYS A 241 7.34 32.82 24.49
CA CYS A 241 8.49 31.96 24.16
C CYS A 241 9.62 32.06 25.17
N THR A 242 9.80 33.23 25.82
CA THR A 242 10.86 33.44 26.79
C THR A 242 10.49 32.99 28.22
N ALA A 243 9.19 32.92 28.53
CA ALA A 243 8.68 32.47 29.83
C ALA A 243 8.78 30.92 30.00
N VAL A 244 8.99 30.17 28.93
CA VAL A 244 9.21 28.71 29.00
C VAL A 244 10.68 28.45 29.31
N ASP A 245 10.97 27.78 30.43
CA ASP A 245 12.30 27.47 30.98
C ASP A 245 13.33 27.06 29.92
N PHE A 246 14.50 27.71 29.99
CA PHE A 246 15.66 27.50 29.10
C PHE A 246 16.30 26.10 29.22
N SER A 247 15.80 25.22 30.08
CA SER A 247 16.45 23.94 30.42
C SER A 247 16.20 22.78 29.46
N ARG A 248 15.42 22.94 28.39
CA ARG A 248 15.10 21.83 27.47
C ARG A 248 15.65 22.08 26.08
N ILE A 249 16.34 21.07 25.51
CA ILE A 249 16.86 20.99 24.13
C ILE A 249 15.76 21.29 23.05
N SER A 250 14.50 21.30 23.44
CA SER A 250 13.35 21.64 22.60
C SER A 250 13.25 23.13 22.21
N ASN A 251 14.01 24.03 22.87
CA ASN A 251 13.93 25.47 22.68
C ASN A 251 14.29 25.97 21.28
N ASN A 252 15.24 25.30 20.59
CA ASN A 252 15.62 25.70 19.24
C ASN A 252 14.46 25.58 18.24
N PHE A 253 13.55 24.63 18.44
CA PHE A 253 12.39 24.43 17.59
C PHE A 253 11.27 25.46 17.85
N SER A 254 11.05 25.84 19.09
CA SER A 254 10.11 26.87 19.49
C SER A 254 10.50 28.23 18.91
N LEU A 255 11.77 28.60 18.97
CA LEU A 255 12.29 29.84 18.41
C LEU A 255 12.15 29.90 16.86
N ILE A 256 12.37 28.79 16.16
CA ILE A 256 12.20 28.73 14.70
C ILE A 256 10.73 28.94 14.33
N LEU A 257 9.80 28.33 15.04
CA LEU A 257 8.36 28.52 14.79
C LEU A 257 7.97 29.96 15.07
N THR A 258 8.37 30.55 16.19
CA THR A 258 8.10 31.94 16.55
C THR A 258 8.62 32.91 15.50
N LYS A 259 9.86 32.68 15.01
CA LYS A 259 10.43 33.48 13.91
C LYS A 259 9.58 33.40 12.64
N LYS A 260 9.08 32.20 12.28
CA LYS A 260 8.18 32.01 11.15
C LYS A 260 6.84 32.73 11.36
N ARG A 261 6.23 32.69 12.56
CA ARG A 261 4.98 33.39 12.91
C ARG A 261 5.15 34.90 12.74
N ILE A 262 6.17 35.50 13.34
CA ILE A 262 6.47 36.93 13.24
C ILE A 262 6.65 37.33 11.77
N LYS A 263 7.41 36.56 10.99
CA LYS A 263 7.58 36.80 9.55
C LYS A 263 6.23 36.80 8.82
N MET A 264 5.33 35.86 9.12
CA MET A 264 4.04 35.77 8.45
C MET A 264 3.08 36.91 8.84
N ILE A 265 3.10 37.40 10.09
CA ILE A 265 2.34 38.59 10.54
C ILE A 265 2.78 39.85 9.78
N THR A 266 4.06 39.98 9.46
CA THR A 266 4.62 41.16 8.78
C THR A 266 4.48 41.08 7.26
N MET A 267 4.24 39.89 6.66
CA MET A 267 4.12 39.74 5.22
C MET A 267 2.79 40.25 4.69
N SER A 268 2.83 41.11 3.67
CA SER A 268 1.64 41.52 2.91
C SER A 268 1.16 40.40 1.99
N GLU A 269 -0.14 40.37 1.72
CA GLU A 269 -0.73 39.41 0.77
C GLU A 269 -0.32 39.72 -0.68
N LYS A 270 0.66 38.98 -1.19
CA LYS A 270 0.99 38.98 -2.64
C LYS A 270 0.10 37.98 -3.34
N THR A 271 -0.85 38.44 -4.13
CA THR A 271 -1.84 37.61 -4.84
C THR A 271 -1.30 36.96 -6.12
N LYS A 272 -0.15 37.38 -6.63
CA LYS A 272 0.40 36.92 -7.91
C LYS A 272 1.14 35.57 -7.75
N GLY A 273 0.83 34.59 -8.62
CA GLY A 273 1.68 33.40 -8.83
C GLY A 273 1.17 32.06 -8.26
N LEU A 274 -0.11 31.94 -7.83
CA LEU A 274 -0.63 30.64 -7.36
C LEU A 274 -0.85 29.66 -8.51
N TRP A 275 -1.37 30.11 -9.63
CA TRP A 275 -1.75 29.26 -10.77
C TRP A 275 -0.57 28.50 -11.37
N TRP A 276 0.58 29.14 -11.55
CA TRP A 276 1.76 28.45 -12.08
C TRP A 276 2.30 27.37 -11.10
N ARG A 277 2.16 27.59 -9.78
CA ARG A 277 2.54 26.59 -8.77
C ARG A 277 1.64 25.34 -8.83
N LEU A 278 0.34 25.53 -9.08
CA LEU A 278 -0.60 24.44 -9.32
C LEU A 278 -0.28 23.72 -10.63
N LEU A 279 0.08 24.44 -11.69
CA LEU A 279 0.50 23.84 -12.96
C LEU A 279 1.72 22.93 -12.79
N VAL A 280 2.65 23.23 -11.90
CA VAL A 280 3.81 22.38 -11.59
C VAL A 280 3.40 21.14 -10.78
N THR A 281 2.38 21.24 -9.91
CA THR A 281 1.96 20.09 -9.09
C THR A 281 1.20 19.03 -9.89
N LEU A 282 0.47 19.41 -10.93
CA LEU A 282 -0.30 18.49 -11.78
C LEU A 282 0.59 17.48 -12.54
N PRO A 283 1.68 17.87 -13.24
CA PRO A 283 2.59 16.92 -13.86
C PRO A 283 3.24 15.96 -12.86
N VAL A 284 3.60 16.45 -11.66
CA VAL A 284 4.16 15.59 -10.61
C VAL A 284 3.16 14.51 -10.21
N LEU A 285 1.89 14.88 -10.02
CA LEU A 285 0.82 13.93 -9.72
C LEU A 285 0.61 12.94 -10.87
N ALA A 286 0.61 13.41 -12.12
CA ALA A 286 0.47 12.55 -13.30
C ALA A 286 1.63 11.55 -13.41
N VAL A 287 2.88 11.98 -13.21
CA VAL A 287 4.06 11.09 -13.20
C VAL A 287 3.95 10.06 -12.09
N MET A 288 3.47 10.43 -10.89
CA MET A 288 3.27 9.49 -9.79
C MET A 288 2.20 8.44 -10.11
N LEU A 289 1.10 8.85 -10.74
CA LEU A 289 0.05 7.92 -11.17
C LEU A 289 0.59 6.93 -12.21
N VAL A 290 1.30 7.42 -13.24
CA VAL A 290 1.90 6.57 -14.28
C VAL A 290 2.98 5.65 -13.68
N ALA A 291 3.83 6.14 -12.78
CA ALA A 291 4.83 5.31 -12.12
C ALA A 291 4.21 4.19 -11.29
N ASN A 292 3.09 4.46 -10.60
CA ASN A 292 2.39 3.46 -9.81
C ASN A 292 1.69 2.40 -10.69
N THR A 293 1.09 2.80 -11.82
CA THR A 293 0.49 1.86 -12.79
C THR A 293 1.54 1.00 -13.48
N ASN A 294 2.71 1.57 -13.82
CA ASN A 294 3.82 0.82 -14.42
C ASN A 294 4.48 -0.15 -13.43
N ALA A 295 4.54 0.17 -12.14
CA ALA A 295 5.06 -0.73 -11.12
C ALA A 295 4.18 -1.98 -10.98
N THR A 296 2.86 -1.83 -10.90
CA THR A 296 1.91 -2.95 -10.83
C THR A 296 1.88 -3.77 -12.12
N ALA A 297 1.94 -3.14 -13.30
CA ALA A 297 2.02 -3.81 -14.59
C ALA A 297 3.35 -4.57 -14.77
N LYS A 298 4.46 -4.01 -14.31
CA LYS A 298 5.78 -4.65 -14.40
C LYS A 298 5.89 -5.87 -13.47
N GLU A 299 5.26 -5.82 -12.30
CA GLU A 299 5.22 -6.94 -11.37
C GLU A 299 4.40 -8.10 -11.94
N GLN A 300 3.23 -7.83 -12.55
CA GLN A 300 2.43 -8.81 -13.27
C GLN A 300 3.13 -9.35 -14.53
N LEU A 301 3.84 -8.50 -15.28
CA LEU A 301 4.64 -8.91 -16.43
C LEU A 301 5.86 -9.74 -16.03
N ALA A 302 6.51 -9.45 -14.91
CA ALA A 302 7.63 -10.21 -14.40
C ALA A 302 7.20 -11.63 -13.95
N GLU A 303 6.03 -11.74 -13.31
CA GLU A 303 5.44 -13.01 -12.92
C GLU A 303 5.06 -13.83 -14.14
N ASN A 304 4.36 -13.25 -15.11
CA ASN A 304 4.01 -13.88 -16.37
C ASN A 304 5.23 -14.23 -17.25
N ASN A 305 6.27 -13.37 -17.30
CA ASN A 305 7.50 -13.63 -18.05
C ASN A 305 8.37 -14.72 -17.40
N SER A 306 8.34 -14.85 -16.07
CA SER A 306 9.02 -15.95 -15.39
C SER A 306 8.34 -17.27 -15.69
N GLU A 307 7.02 -17.33 -15.74
CA GLU A 307 6.26 -18.52 -16.16
C GLU A 307 6.49 -18.84 -17.64
N ALA A 308 6.42 -17.85 -18.53
CA ALA A 308 6.68 -18.02 -19.96
C ALA A 308 8.13 -18.46 -20.25
N LYS A 309 9.11 -17.93 -19.54
CA LYS A 309 10.52 -18.31 -19.71
C LYS A 309 10.77 -19.74 -19.24
N ILE A 310 10.18 -20.17 -18.12
CA ILE A 310 10.29 -21.54 -17.62
C ILE A 310 9.66 -22.52 -18.61
N LEU A 311 8.49 -22.17 -19.18
CA LEU A 311 7.85 -22.95 -20.22
C LEU A 311 8.73 -23.03 -21.48
N THR A 312 9.32 -21.92 -21.92
CA THR A 312 10.17 -21.88 -23.12
C THR A 312 11.48 -22.67 -22.94
N ASP A 313 12.13 -22.56 -21.78
CA ASP A 313 13.35 -23.31 -21.46
C ASP A 313 13.04 -24.83 -21.32
N ALA A 314 11.90 -25.16 -20.76
CA ALA A 314 11.41 -26.53 -20.62
C ALA A 314 11.05 -27.17 -21.96
N ILE A 315 10.46 -26.44 -22.89
CA ILE A 315 10.15 -26.89 -24.25
C ILE A 315 11.47 -27.13 -25.02
N LYS A 316 12.46 -26.27 -24.82
CA LYS A 316 13.77 -26.40 -25.45
C LYS A 316 14.53 -27.67 -25.05
N ASP A 317 14.44 -28.09 -23.78
CA ASP A 317 15.04 -29.32 -23.27
C ASP A 317 14.36 -30.60 -23.83
N VAL A 318 13.04 -30.53 -24.12
CA VAL A 318 12.31 -31.64 -24.73
C VAL A 318 12.59 -31.76 -26.24
N SER A 319 12.87 -30.62 -26.91
CA SER A 319 13.15 -30.59 -28.37
C SER A 319 14.54 -31.13 -28.78
N GLN A 320 15.45 -31.38 -27.86
CA GLN A 320 16.82 -31.87 -28.18
C GLN A 320 16.92 -33.38 -28.37
N SER A 321 15.84 -34.15 -28.27
CA SER A 321 15.86 -35.60 -28.60
C SER A 321 15.59 -35.82 -30.07
N LYS A 322 16.51 -36.52 -30.71
CA LYS A 322 16.81 -36.80 -32.10
C LYS A 322 15.72 -37.40 -33.01
N ASP A 323 14.48 -36.85 -33.05
CA ASP A 323 13.51 -37.07 -34.12
C ASP A 323 12.55 -35.88 -34.15
N SER A 324 12.17 -35.38 -35.32
CA SER A 324 11.37 -34.16 -35.49
C SER A 324 10.10 -34.17 -34.67
N ILE A 325 10.17 -33.56 -33.47
CA ILE A 325 9.03 -33.33 -32.59
C ILE A 325 8.42 -31.96 -32.99
N TYR A 326 7.13 -31.93 -33.25
CA TYR A 326 6.39 -30.74 -33.64
C TYR A 326 5.88 -30.04 -32.38
N GLU A 327 6.07 -28.73 -32.31
CA GLU A 327 5.48 -27.90 -31.24
C GLU A 327 4.13 -27.33 -31.62
N ASN A 328 3.91 -27.03 -32.92
CA ASN A 328 2.67 -26.47 -33.46
C ASN A 328 2.31 -27.16 -34.79
N PRO A 329 1.70 -28.36 -34.78
CA PRO A 329 1.17 -28.99 -35.97
C PRO A 329 -0.11 -28.30 -36.46
N GLU A 330 -0.52 -28.53 -37.71
CA GLU A 330 -1.81 -28.01 -38.23
C GLU A 330 -3.01 -28.50 -37.40
N VAL A 331 -2.96 -29.72 -36.86
CA VAL A 331 -3.99 -30.28 -35.98
C VAL A 331 -3.33 -30.80 -34.70
N MET A 332 -3.71 -30.27 -33.55
CA MET A 332 -3.20 -30.68 -32.24
C MET A 332 -3.74 -32.05 -31.81
N PRO A 333 -2.97 -32.81 -30.98
CA PRO A 333 -3.46 -34.02 -30.36
C PRO A 333 -4.66 -33.76 -29.45
N VAL A 334 -5.63 -34.66 -29.43
CA VAL A 334 -6.87 -34.52 -28.64
C VAL A 334 -7.06 -35.75 -27.75
N PHE A 335 -7.40 -35.52 -26.47
CA PHE A 335 -7.76 -36.60 -25.54
C PHE A 335 -9.04 -37.31 -26.02
N PRO A 336 -9.19 -38.66 -25.87
CA PRO A 336 -10.39 -39.36 -26.20
C PRO A 336 -11.62 -38.79 -25.48
N GLY A 337 -12.58 -38.26 -26.24
CA GLY A 337 -13.76 -37.58 -25.71
C GLY A 337 -13.57 -36.07 -25.50
N GLY A 338 -12.42 -35.50 -25.87
CA GLY A 338 -12.12 -34.06 -25.79
C GLY A 338 -11.74 -33.60 -24.38
N ASP A 339 -11.64 -32.27 -24.21
CA ASP A 339 -11.14 -31.64 -23.02
C ASP A 339 -12.01 -31.93 -21.78
N ALA A 340 -13.33 -31.98 -21.92
CA ALA A 340 -14.25 -32.31 -20.84
C ALA A 340 -14.01 -33.72 -20.28
N ALA A 341 -13.79 -34.71 -21.16
CA ALA A 341 -13.48 -36.09 -20.73
C ALA A 341 -12.10 -36.19 -20.12
N MET A 342 -11.16 -35.38 -20.55
CA MET A 342 -9.81 -35.31 -19.94
C MET A 342 -9.89 -34.75 -18.50
N ILE A 343 -10.63 -33.66 -18.28
CA ILE A 343 -10.83 -33.09 -16.96
C ILE A 343 -11.51 -34.10 -16.03
N GLU A 344 -12.54 -34.79 -16.48
CA GLU A 344 -13.24 -35.84 -15.71
C GLU A 344 -12.26 -36.99 -15.36
N PHE A 345 -11.44 -37.43 -16.32
CA PHE A 345 -10.43 -38.46 -16.10
C PHE A 345 -9.41 -38.03 -15.04
N LEU A 346 -8.93 -36.80 -15.12
CA LEU A 346 -7.97 -36.24 -14.18
C LEU A 346 -8.57 -36.16 -12.77
N GLN A 347 -9.77 -35.60 -12.63
CA GLN A 347 -10.46 -35.48 -11.33
C GLN A 347 -10.72 -36.85 -10.69
N LYS A 348 -11.07 -37.86 -11.49
CA LYS A 348 -11.40 -39.19 -10.98
C LYS A 348 -10.15 -40.00 -10.57
N ASN A 349 -9.02 -39.80 -11.25
CA ASN A 349 -7.84 -40.66 -11.08
C ASN A 349 -6.69 -39.98 -10.32
N MET A 350 -6.78 -38.70 -10.06
CA MET A 350 -5.77 -37.94 -9.34
C MET A 350 -5.91 -38.12 -7.84
N LEU A 351 -4.81 -38.52 -7.20
CA LEU A 351 -4.73 -38.73 -5.76
C LEU A 351 -3.86 -37.63 -5.13
N TYR A 352 -4.37 -36.99 -4.11
CA TYR A 352 -3.54 -36.07 -3.32
C TYR A 352 -2.66 -36.89 -2.36
N PRO A 353 -1.31 -36.81 -2.46
CA PRO A 353 -0.43 -37.60 -1.59
C PRO A 353 -0.68 -37.28 -0.11
N GLU A 354 -0.83 -38.34 0.71
CA GLU A 354 -1.18 -38.21 2.14
C GLU A 354 -0.18 -37.36 2.93
N ASN A 355 1.12 -37.49 2.63
CA ASN A 355 2.14 -36.69 3.31
C ASN A 355 2.09 -35.21 2.91
N ALA A 356 1.83 -34.90 1.63
CA ALA A 356 1.66 -33.55 1.15
C ALA A 356 0.38 -32.91 1.75
N LYS A 357 -0.71 -33.71 1.85
CA LYS A 357 -1.96 -33.30 2.49
C LYS A 357 -1.78 -32.96 3.97
N LYS A 358 -1.09 -33.84 4.73
CA LYS A 358 -0.80 -33.62 6.16
C LYS A 358 0.08 -32.40 6.42
N LYS A 359 1.00 -32.11 5.52
CA LYS A 359 1.91 -30.93 5.62
C LYS A 359 1.33 -29.65 5.06
N GLY A 360 0.10 -29.67 4.53
CA GLY A 360 -0.52 -28.48 3.94
C GLY A 360 0.22 -27.94 2.69
N ILE A 361 0.95 -28.80 1.98
CA ILE A 361 1.78 -28.43 0.82
C ILE A 361 0.87 -28.22 -0.38
N THR A 362 0.78 -27.00 -0.90
CA THR A 362 0.00 -26.62 -2.10
C THR A 362 0.93 -26.02 -3.16
N GLY A 363 0.64 -26.25 -4.44
CA GLY A 363 1.45 -25.71 -5.51
C GLY A 363 1.07 -26.24 -6.90
N LYS A 364 1.81 -25.77 -7.91
CA LYS A 364 1.62 -26.19 -9.31
C LYS A 364 2.79 -27.05 -9.77
N VAL A 365 2.48 -28.17 -10.44
CA VAL A 365 3.46 -29.03 -11.15
C VAL A 365 3.22 -28.89 -12.64
N TYR A 366 4.28 -28.70 -13.39
CA TYR A 366 4.24 -28.70 -14.87
C TYR A 366 4.87 -29.98 -15.39
N ILE A 367 4.10 -30.78 -16.12
CA ILE A 367 4.54 -32.04 -16.72
C ILE A 367 4.64 -31.86 -18.23
N GLY A 368 5.84 -32.10 -18.79
CA GLY A 368 6.05 -32.19 -20.21
C GLY A 368 5.98 -33.68 -20.67
N PHE A 369 5.36 -33.93 -21.80
CA PHE A 369 5.27 -35.24 -22.40
C PHE A 369 5.12 -35.13 -23.92
N VAL A 370 5.38 -36.22 -24.63
CA VAL A 370 5.22 -36.30 -26.09
C VAL A 370 4.06 -37.22 -26.41
N VAL A 371 3.12 -36.72 -27.25
CA VAL A 371 2.09 -37.56 -27.87
C VAL A 371 2.65 -38.09 -29.20
N GLU A 372 2.85 -39.38 -29.28
CA GLU A 372 3.36 -40.05 -30.46
C GLU A 372 2.36 -40.08 -31.62
N ALA A 373 2.84 -40.32 -32.84
CA ALA A 373 1.98 -40.46 -34.02
C ALA A 373 0.92 -41.60 -33.93
N ASN A 374 1.13 -42.54 -33.00
CA ASN A 374 0.15 -43.61 -32.69
C ASN A 374 -0.76 -43.28 -31.51
N GLY A 375 -0.67 -42.05 -30.96
CA GLY A 375 -1.43 -41.59 -29.84
C GLY A 375 -0.93 -41.99 -28.43
N SER A 376 0.17 -42.75 -28.31
CA SER A 376 0.74 -43.11 -27.04
C SER A 376 1.54 -41.94 -26.43
N ILE A 377 1.59 -41.90 -25.11
CA ILE A 377 2.35 -40.88 -24.38
C ILE A 377 3.74 -41.40 -24.05
N THR A 378 4.75 -40.61 -24.38
CA THR A 378 6.18 -40.92 -24.12
C THR A 378 6.89 -39.69 -23.53
N ASP A 379 8.10 -39.82 -23.10
CA ASP A 379 8.99 -38.75 -22.61
C ASP A 379 8.39 -37.90 -21.49
N VAL A 380 7.62 -38.51 -20.56
CA VAL A 380 7.00 -37.82 -19.44
C VAL A 380 8.05 -37.35 -18.46
N LYS A 381 8.16 -36.02 -18.29
CA LYS A 381 9.16 -35.36 -17.41
C LYS A 381 8.49 -34.27 -16.56
N VAL A 382 8.94 -34.09 -15.33
CA VAL A 382 8.61 -32.93 -14.51
C VAL A 382 9.47 -31.78 -14.98
N LEU A 383 8.83 -30.77 -15.56
CA LEU A 383 9.50 -29.54 -16.01
C LEU A 383 9.69 -28.57 -14.86
N ARG A 384 8.65 -28.47 -14.02
CA ARG A 384 8.68 -27.70 -12.77
C ARG A 384 7.85 -28.43 -11.73
N GLY A 385 8.48 -28.78 -10.60
CA GLY A 385 7.84 -29.37 -9.45
C GLY A 385 7.90 -28.43 -8.23
N PHE A 386 7.20 -28.81 -7.16
CA PHE A 386 7.26 -28.13 -5.87
C PHE A 386 7.39 -29.12 -4.70
N ASP A 387 6.94 -30.34 -4.87
CA ASP A 387 7.04 -31.41 -3.89
C ASP A 387 7.21 -32.77 -4.58
N LYS A 388 8.12 -33.61 -4.07
CA LYS A 388 8.48 -34.89 -4.71
C LYS A 388 7.33 -35.88 -4.84
N GLU A 389 6.41 -35.89 -3.88
CA GLU A 389 5.26 -36.81 -3.89
C GLU A 389 4.18 -36.32 -4.85
N CYS A 390 3.91 -35.00 -4.86
CA CYS A 390 2.99 -34.37 -5.81
C CYS A 390 3.51 -34.46 -7.26
N ASP A 391 4.80 -34.28 -7.46
CA ASP A 391 5.47 -34.42 -8.75
C ASP A 391 5.37 -35.87 -9.28
N ALA A 392 5.60 -36.86 -8.42
CA ALA A 392 5.47 -38.28 -8.76
C ALA A 392 4.04 -38.66 -9.10
N GLU A 393 3.05 -38.12 -8.38
CA GLU A 393 1.63 -38.35 -8.65
C GLU A 393 1.20 -37.76 -9.99
N ALA A 394 1.64 -36.53 -10.31
CA ALA A 394 1.35 -35.90 -11.60
C ALA A 394 1.95 -36.72 -12.75
N VAL A 395 3.19 -37.23 -12.61
CA VAL A 395 3.84 -38.13 -13.60
C VAL A 395 3.06 -39.46 -13.72
N ARG A 396 2.63 -40.06 -12.60
CA ARG A 396 1.81 -41.28 -12.60
C ARG A 396 0.52 -41.07 -13.38
N LEU A 397 -0.14 -39.98 -13.16
CA LEU A 397 -1.43 -39.63 -13.76
C LEU A 397 -1.30 -39.46 -15.27
N VAL A 398 -0.30 -38.73 -15.75
CA VAL A 398 -0.05 -38.52 -17.20
C VAL A 398 0.28 -39.89 -17.86
N LYS A 399 1.08 -40.75 -17.22
CA LYS A 399 1.41 -42.11 -17.74
C LYS A 399 0.19 -43.03 -17.77
N SER A 400 -0.83 -42.77 -16.95
CA SER A 400 -2.05 -43.60 -16.90
C SER A 400 -3.13 -43.17 -17.91
N MET A 401 -2.91 -42.07 -18.65
CA MET A 401 -3.86 -41.60 -19.65
C MET A 401 -4.04 -42.62 -20.80
N PRO A 402 -5.25 -42.71 -21.35
CA PRO A 402 -5.53 -43.52 -22.54
C PRO A 402 -4.78 -42.97 -23.77
N LYS A 403 -4.76 -43.73 -24.84
CA LYS A 403 -4.17 -43.27 -26.14
C LYS A 403 -4.91 -42.07 -26.63
N TRP A 404 -4.20 -41.00 -26.93
CA TRP A 404 -4.74 -39.76 -27.51
C TRP A 404 -5.00 -39.92 -29.01
N LYS A 405 -5.87 -39.10 -29.59
CA LYS A 405 -5.93 -38.91 -31.00
C LYS A 405 -4.70 -38.10 -31.42
N PRO A 406 -3.84 -38.65 -32.32
CA PRO A 406 -2.55 -37.98 -32.61
C PRO A 406 -2.75 -36.65 -33.33
N GLY A 407 -1.80 -35.73 -33.15
CA GLY A 407 -1.72 -34.52 -33.96
C GLY A 407 -1.34 -34.84 -35.43
N SER A 408 -1.68 -33.99 -36.36
CA SER A 408 -1.32 -34.11 -37.75
C SER A 408 -0.75 -32.83 -38.33
N ASP A 409 0.23 -32.98 -39.23
CA ASP A 409 0.77 -31.90 -40.04
C ASP A 409 0.75 -32.34 -41.52
N LYS A 410 0.16 -31.49 -42.38
CA LYS A 410 -0.03 -31.82 -43.81
C LYS A 410 -0.70 -33.18 -44.03
N GLY A 411 -1.68 -33.51 -43.17
CA GLY A 411 -2.44 -34.76 -43.24
C GLY A 411 -1.69 -36.01 -42.78
N LYS A 412 -0.46 -35.90 -42.23
CA LYS A 412 0.30 -37.02 -41.65
C LYS A 412 0.32 -36.92 -40.14
N PRO A 413 0.12 -38.05 -39.42
CA PRO A 413 0.26 -38.05 -37.95
C PRO A 413 1.71 -37.79 -37.55
N VAL A 414 1.88 -36.85 -36.59
CA VAL A 414 3.20 -36.38 -36.13
C VAL A 414 3.33 -36.50 -34.62
N ARG A 415 4.59 -36.52 -34.14
CA ARG A 415 4.95 -36.47 -32.71
C ARG A 415 4.78 -35.04 -32.23
N VAL A 416 4.02 -34.80 -31.15
CA VAL A 416 3.76 -33.48 -30.65
C VAL A 416 4.15 -33.37 -29.17
N SER A 417 4.95 -32.35 -28.85
CA SER A 417 5.26 -32.00 -27.46
C SER A 417 4.08 -31.30 -26.79
N PHE A 418 3.78 -31.71 -25.58
CA PHE A 418 2.66 -31.17 -24.79
C PHE A 418 3.13 -30.82 -23.37
N VAL A 419 2.60 -29.73 -22.79
CA VAL A 419 2.87 -29.33 -21.40
C VAL A 419 1.54 -29.16 -20.68
N MET A 420 1.40 -29.82 -19.51
CA MET A 420 0.17 -29.80 -18.74
C MET A 420 0.44 -29.31 -17.31
N PRO A 421 -0.25 -28.26 -16.84
CA PRO A 421 -0.19 -27.81 -15.45
C PRO A 421 -1.15 -28.61 -14.56
N PHE A 422 -0.67 -29.06 -13.40
CA PHE A 422 -1.46 -29.66 -12.34
C PHE A 422 -1.44 -28.77 -11.12
N ASN A 423 -2.58 -28.36 -10.63
CA ASN A 423 -2.69 -27.50 -9.46
C ASN A 423 -3.17 -28.30 -8.24
N PHE A 424 -2.26 -28.50 -7.30
CA PHE A 424 -2.55 -29.15 -6.01
C PHE A 424 -2.99 -28.09 -5.01
N LYS A 425 -4.27 -28.09 -4.65
CA LYS A 425 -4.90 -27.13 -3.73
C LYS A 425 -5.66 -27.87 -2.65
N LEU A 426 -5.52 -27.40 -1.37
CA LEU A 426 -6.21 -27.94 -0.20
C LEU A 426 -7.56 -27.25 0.01
#